data_09e6f905373c1dde61437eb7db6aae0f
#
_entry.id   09e6f905373c1dde61437eb7db6aae0f
#
_cell.length_a   1.000
_cell.length_b   1.000
_cell.length_c   1.000
_cell.angle_alpha   90.00
_cell.angle_beta   90.00
_cell.angle_gamma   90.00
#
_symmetry.space_group_name_H-M   'P 1'
#
loop_
_entity.id
_entity.type
_entity.pdbx_description
1 polymer ?
#
loop_
_entity_poly.entity_id
_entity_poly.type
_entity_poly.pdbx_seq_one_letter_code
_entity_poly.pdbx_strand_id
1 'polypeptide(L)'
;MSTRNQYLSANEAITAANLYKILNELKQGYLNNQQLDLLINQAKKQLERHFKLDYIEVLDANTLRQITDNTHEIAILSAVFLGPVRLIDNIIFRRKNV
;
A
#
# COMPACT_ATOMS: atom_id res chain seq x y z
N MET A 1 13.95 -7.55 4.55
CA MET A 1 13.18 -6.93 5.63
C MET A 1 13.87 -5.68 6.12
N SER A 2 13.12 -4.65 6.44
CA SER A 2 13.70 -3.39 6.90
C SER A 2 14.34 -3.52 8.29
N THR A 3 15.45 -2.83 8.51
CA THR A 3 16.08 -2.79 9.83
C THR A 3 15.17 -2.18 10.89
N ARG A 4 14.17 -1.40 10.48
CA ARG A 4 13.21 -0.79 11.40
C ARG A 4 12.39 -1.82 12.17
N ASN A 5 12.23 -3.02 11.64
CA ASN A 5 11.51 -4.06 12.33
C ASN A 5 12.20 -4.52 13.61
N GLN A 6 13.48 -4.19 13.76
CA GLN A 6 14.23 -4.52 14.97
C GLN A 6 13.74 -3.73 16.19
N TYR A 7 13.05 -2.62 15.97
CA TYR A 7 12.55 -1.76 17.04
C TYR A 7 11.12 -2.08 17.45
N LEU A 8 10.52 -3.08 16.80
CA LEU A 8 9.14 -3.47 17.07
C LEU A 8 9.10 -4.67 18.01
N SER A 9 8.14 -4.66 18.91
CA SER A 9 7.84 -5.86 19.72
C SER A 9 7.25 -6.94 18.80
N ALA A 10 7.14 -8.16 19.30
CA ALA A 10 6.55 -9.26 18.54
C ALA A 10 5.12 -8.93 18.09
N ASN A 11 4.31 -8.34 18.99
CA ASN A 11 2.94 -7.94 18.65
C ASN A 11 2.90 -6.83 17.64
N GLU A 12 3.82 -5.87 17.74
CA GLU A 12 3.90 -4.78 16.79
C GLU A 12 4.34 -5.27 15.41
N ALA A 13 5.25 -6.25 15.36
CA ALA A 13 5.67 -6.84 14.10
C ALA A 13 4.52 -7.55 13.40
N ILE A 14 3.65 -8.24 14.15
CA ILE A 14 2.45 -8.86 13.61
C ILE A 14 1.51 -7.79 13.07
N THR A 15 1.32 -6.70 13.81
CA THR A 15 0.49 -5.59 13.37
C THR A 15 1.07 -4.94 12.12
N ALA A 16 2.39 -4.75 12.07
CA ALA A 16 3.07 -4.14 10.93
C ALA A 16 2.86 -4.94 9.64
N ALA A 17 2.76 -6.27 9.75
CA ALA A 17 2.51 -7.11 8.58
C ALA A 17 1.19 -6.79 7.89
N ASN A 18 0.24 -6.16 8.58
CA ASN A 18 -1.02 -5.72 7.99
C ASN A 18 -0.83 -4.67 6.90
N LEU A 19 0.25 -3.88 6.97
CA LEU A 19 0.52 -2.89 5.93
C LEU A 19 0.65 -3.57 4.58
N TYR A 20 1.53 -4.54 4.46
CA TYR A 20 1.72 -5.27 3.20
C TYR A 20 0.43 -5.99 2.77
N LYS A 21 -0.25 -6.62 3.73
CA LYS A 21 -1.48 -7.34 3.44
C LYS A 21 -2.55 -6.43 2.83
N ILE A 22 -2.71 -5.23 3.40
CA ILE A 22 -3.70 -4.27 2.91
C ILE A 22 -3.32 -3.78 1.51
N LEU A 23 -2.04 -3.48 1.27
CA LEU A 23 -1.58 -3.07 -0.05
C LEU A 23 -1.78 -4.18 -1.08
N ASN A 24 -1.54 -5.42 -0.69
CA ASN A 24 -1.73 -6.56 -1.58
C ASN A 24 -3.21 -6.77 -1.92
N GLU A 25 -4.09 -6.56 -0.95
CA GLU A 25 -5.53 -6.64 -1.20
C GLU A 25 -6.00 -5.56 -2.18
N LEU A 26 -5.43 -4.36 -2.07
CA LEU A 26 -5.70 -3.28 -3.03
C LEU A 26 -5.26 -3.70 -4.42
N LYS A 27 -4.06 -4.25 -4.55
CA LYS A 27 -3.54 -4.76 -5.81
C LYS A 27 -4.50 -5.80 -6.41
N GLN A 28 -4.92 -6.78 -5.61
CA GLN A 28 -5.81 -7.84 -6.11
C GLN A 28 -7.14 -7.27 -6.56
N GLY A 29 -7.71 -6.33 -5.81
CA GLY A 29 -8.94 -5.67 -6.21
C GLY A 29 -8.80 -4.94 -7.54
N TYR A 30 -7.67 -4.24 -7.72
CA TYR A 30 -7.40 -3.55 -8.97
C TYR A 30 -7.31 -4.53 -10.15
N LEU A 31 -6.61 -5.65 -9.95
CA LEU A 31 -6.48 -6.66 -10.99
C LEU A 31 -7.81 -7.35 -11.31
N ASN A 32 -8.77 -7.30 -10.39
CA ASN A 32 -10.12 -7.82 -10.58
C ASN A 32 -11.08 -6.76 -11.14
N ASN A 33 -10.55 -5.66 -11.65
CA ASN A 33 -11.31 -4.58 -12.30
C ASN A 33 -12.24 -3.81 -11.35
N GLN A 34 -11.94 -3.81 -10.06
CA GLN A 34 -12.68 -2.99 -9.11
C GLN A 34 -12.26 -1.52 -9.26
N GLN A 35 -13.17 -0.61 -8.89
CA GLN A 35 -12.88 0.82 -9.00
C GLN A 35 -11.79 1.23 -8.04
N LEU A 36 -10.80 1.96 -8.57
CA LEU A 36 -9.62 2.36 -7.80
C LEU A 36 -9.98 3.25 -6.61
N ASP A 37 -10.89 4.20 -6.80
CA ASP A 37 -11.28 5.11 -5.72
C ASP A 37 -11.87 4.35 -4.53
N LEU A 38 -12.69 3.36 -4.79
CA LEU A 38 -13.26 2.52 -3.73
C LEU A 38 -12.18 1.71 -3.04
N LEU A 39 -11.24 1.16 -3.81
CA LEU A 39 -10.14 0.37 -3.25
C LEU A 39 -9.25 1.22 -2.35
N ILE A 40 -8.94 2.44 -2.76
CA ILE A 40 -8.13 3.35 -1.96
C ILE A 40 -8.86 3.70 -0.67
N ASN A 41 -10.15 4.01 -0.75
CA ASN A 41 -10.93 4.35 0.44
C ASN A 41 -11.01 3.18 1.42
N GLN A 42 -11.19 1.97 0.92
CA GLN A 42 -11.19 0.78 1.76
C GLN A 42 -9.83 0.56 2.43
N ALA A 43 -8.76 0.72 1.66
CA ALA A 43 -7.41 0.56 2.19
C ALA A 43 -7.13 1.59 3.29
N LYS A 44 -7.53 2.84 3.08
CA LYS A 44 -7.37 3.89 4.10
C LYS A 44 -8.07 3.51 5.40
N LYS A 45 -9.30 3.04 5.31
CA LYS A 45 -10.06 2.65 6.49
C LYS A 45 -9.40 1.51 7.24
N GLN A 46 -8.90 0.51 6.50
CA GLN A 46 -8.22 -0.62 7.11
C GLN A 46 -6.90 -0.21 7.75
N LEU A 47 -6.13 0.65 7.07
CA LEU A 47 -4.87 1.14 7.61
C LEU A 47 -5.09 1.93 8.90
N GLU A 48 -6.13 2.76 8.93
CA GLU A 48 -6.43 3.58 10.10
C GLU A 48 -6.89 2.77 11.31
N ARG A 49 -7.30 1.53 11.13
CA ARG A 49 -7.61 0.63 12.24
C ARG A 49 -6.37 0.18 13.00
N HIS A 50 -5.24 0.13 12.33
CA HIS A 50 -4.01 -0.42 12.89
C HIS A 50 -2.92 0.63 13.06
N PHE A 51 -2.98 1.72 12.31
CA PHE A 51 -1.90 2.68 12.18
C PHE A 51 -2.43 4.11 12.15
N LYS A 52 -1.52 5.05 12.33
CA LYS A 52 -1.77 6.43 11.93
C LYS A 52 -1.32 6.57 10.50
N LEU A 53 -2.25 6.87 9.60
CA LEU A 53 -1.96 6.97 8.18
C LEU A 53 -1.20 8.25 7.87
N ASP A 54 -0.06 8.10 7.17
CA ASP A 54 0.66 9.24 6.61
C ASP A 54 0.16 9.49 5.18
N TYR A 55 0.36 8.50 4.28
CA TYR A 55 -0.21 8.59 2.95
C TYR A 55 -0.38 7.19 2.34
N ILE A 56 -1.23 7.12 1.32
CA ILE A 56 -1.34 5.99 0.41
C ILE A 56 -1.63 6.54 -0.98
N GLU A 57 -0.84 6.09 -1.97
CA GLU A 57 -0.98 6.55 -3.35
C GLU A 57 -0.85 5.38 -4.31
N VAL A 58 -1.57 5.46 -5.42
CA VAL A 58 -1.49 4.48 -6.51
C VAL A 58 -1.16 5.26 -7.77
N LEU A 59 0.02 5.02 -8.31
CA LEU A 59 0.59 5.83 -9.39
C LEU A 59 1.15 4.96 -10.49
N ASP A 60 1.44 5.59 -11.63
CA ASP A 60 2.24 4.98 -12.69
C ASP A 60 3.65 4.74 -12.16
N ALA A 61 4.12 3.49 -12.20
CA ALA A 61 5.40 3.13 -11.61
C ALA A 61 6.60 3.77 -12.33
N ASN A 62 6.45 4.10 -13.61
CA ASN A 62 7.54 4.64 -14.41
C ASN A 62 7.67 6.15 -14.27
N THR A 63 6.56 6.85 -14.15
CA THR A 63 6.54 8.32 -14.09
C THR A 63 6.30 8.87 -12.69
N LEU A 64 5.73 8.05 -11.80
CA LEU A 64 5.25 8.44 -10.48
C LEU A 64 4.18 9.53 -10.56
N ARG A 65 3.44 9.52 -11.66
CA ARG A 65 2.32 10.43 -11.90
C ARG A 65 1.03 9.64 -11.95
N GLN A 66 -0.07 10.35 -12.15
CA GLN A 66 -1.38 9.76 -12.23
C GLN A 66 -1.44 8.67 -13.30
N ILE A 67 -2.16 7.58 -12.99
CA ILE A 67 -2.35 6.47 -13.93
C ILE A 67 -3.15 6.96 -15.13
N THR A 68 -2.71 6.56 -16.33
CA THR A 68 -3.38 6.85 -17.59
C THR A 68 -3.66 5.54 -18.32
N ASP A 69 -4.30 5.64 -19.50
CA ASP A 69 -4.55 4.46 -20.32
C ASP A 69 -3.28 3.81 -20.84
N ASN A 70 -2.18 4.57 -20.87
CA ASN A 70 -0.87 4.08 -21.33
C ASN A 70 -0.02 3.49 -20.20
N THR A 71 -0.51 3.49 -18.98
CA THR A 71 0.24 2.96 -17.86
C THR A 71 0.32 1.44 -17.94
N HIS A 72 1.55 0.90 -17.88
CA HIS A 72 1.80 -0.55 -17.92
C HIS A 72 2.10 -1.12 -16.54
N GLU A 73 2.82 -0.38 -15.74
CA GLU A 73 3.19 -0.79 -14.40
C GLU A 73 2.63 0.19 -13.38
N ILE A 74 2.13 -0.37 -12.28
CA ILE A 74 1.46 0.40 -11.22
C ILE A 74 2.24 0.26 -9.93
N ALA A 75 2.43 1.37 -9.24
CA ALA A 75 3.05 1.39 -7.92
C ALA A 75 2.02 1.78 -6.88
N ILE A 76 1.91 0.98 -5.84
CA ILE A 76 1.15 1.32 -4.64
C ILE A 76 2.16 1.71 -3.58
N LEU A 77 2.08 2.94 -3.11
CA LEU A 77 3.03 3.52 -2.16
C LEU A 77 2.29 3.90 -0.89
N SER A 78 2.83 3.52 0.27
CA SER A 78 2.20 3.91 1.52
C SER A 78 3.22 4.11 2.63
N ALA A 79 2.90 5.03 3.53
CA ALA A 79 3.62 5.22 4.77
C ALA A 79 2.60 5.37 5.90
N VAL A 80 2.89 4.72 7.02
CA VAL A 80 2.03 4.75 8.20
C VAL A 80 2.91 4.83 9.45
N PHE A 81 2.31 5.24 10.57
CA PHE A 81 2.99 5.22 11.86
C PHE A 81 2.39 4.15 12.75
N LEU A 82 3.26 3.37 13.36
CA LEU A 82 2.90 2.44 14.43
C LEU A 82 3.60 2.93 15.69
N GLY A 83 2.86 3.66 16.53
CA GLY A 83 3.48 4.39 17.62
C GLY A 83 4.50 5.39 17.08
N PRO A 84 5.74 5.41 17.59
CA PRO A 84 6.77 6.33 17.11
C PRO A 84 7.49 5.85 15.85
N VAL A 85 7.18 4.66 15.35
CA VAL A 85 7.89 4.05 14.23
C VAL A 85 7.14 4.31 12.93
N ARG A 86 7.83 4.89 11.94
CA ARG A 86 7.28 5.10 10.61
C ARG A 86 7.59 3.88 9.74
N LEU A 87 6.55 3.28 9.19
CA LEU A 87 6.67 2.12 8.31
C LEU A 87 6.34 2.55 6.89
N ILE A 88 7.19 2.15 5.95
CA ILE A 88 7.01 2.44 4.53
C ILE A 88 6.98 1.12 3.78
N ASP A 89 6.04 0.98 2.86
CA ASP A 89 5.99 -0.18 2.00
C ASP A 89 5.51 0.23 0.62
N ASN A 90 5.84 -0.58 -0.36
CA ASN A 90 5.38 -0.37 -1.72
C ASN A 90 5.20 -1.70 -2.42
N ILE A 91 4.31 -1.71 -3.41
CA ILE A 91 4.10 -2.84 -4.29
C ILE A 91 4.10 -2.31 -5.71
N ILE A 92 4.90 -2.94 -6.58
CA ILE A 92 4.91 -2.62 -8.01
C ILE A 92 4.44 -3.85 -8.75
N PHE A 93 3.46 -3.66 -9.63
CA PHE A 93 2.91 -4.78 -10.38
C PHE A 93 2.54 -4.35 -11.78
N ARG A 94 2.45 -5.35 -12.66
CA ARG A 94 2.10 -5.13 -14.04
C ARG A 94 0.59 -5.06 -14.19
N ARG A 95 0.13 -4.05 -14.94
CA ARG A 95 -1.29 -3.87 -15.22
C ARG A 95 -1.76 -4.98 -16.16
N LYS A 96 -2.92 -5.54 -15.81
CA LYS A 96 -3.52 -6.59 -16.59
C LYS A 96 -4.10 -6.04 -17.90
N ASN A 97 -3.94 -6.79 -18.99
CA ASN A 97 -4.53 -6.43 -20.31
C ASN A 97 -3.96 -5.16 -20.94
N VAL A 98 -2.67 -4.95 -20.76
CA VAL A 98 -1.99 -3.79 -21.38
C VAL A 98 -0.86 -4.28 -22.27
#